data_20d690d5b9f52b3598fcba2b1e49cacc
#
_entry.id   20d690d5b9f52b3598fcba2b1e49cacc
#
_cell.length_a   1.000
_cell.length_b   1.000
_cell.length_c   1.000
_cell.angle_alpha   90.00
_cell.angle_beta   90.00
_cell.angle_gamma   90.00
#
_symmetry.space_group_name_H-M   'P 1'
#
loop_
_entity.id
_entity.type
_entity.pdbx_description
1 polymer ?
#
loop_
_entity_poly.entity_id
_entity_poly.type
_entity_poly.pdbx_seq_one_letter_code
_entity_poly.pdbx_strand_id
1 'polypeptide(L)'
;AVIAPHAGYVYSGPVAASAYVHLAALDDQVRRVVLLGPAHRVAFRGLAVSTAQGFETPLGVVPVDMEGVARAAELPQVHRLDEAHEGEHCLEVHLPFLQSVLGEFQIVPMIVGEAGAEEVAEVLEVLWGGTETLIVVSSDLSHYLPYAKAVELDESTATSIEAMKPQEIHPEQACGRIPIGGLLLRARAEDLSVERVDLRNSGDTAGDRSRVVGYASFLFG
;
A
#
# COMPACT_ATOMS: atom_id res chain seq x y z
N ALA A 1 -5.89 7.25 -5.75
CA ALA A 1 -5.23 6.16 -5.02
C ALA A 1 -4.09 6.71 -4.13
N VAL A 2 -3.50 5.87 -3.27
CA VAL A 2 -2.45 6.27 -2.32
C VAL A 2 -1.36 5.21 -2.27
N ILE A 3 -0.09 5.64 -2.15
CA ILE A 3 1.00 4.81 -1.63
C ILE A 3 1.39 5.38 -0.25
N ALA A 4 1.52 4.52 0.77
CA ALA A 4 1.91 4.93 2.12
C ALA A 4 2.78 3.87 2.82
N PRO A 5 3.68 4.27 3.74
CA PRO A 5 4.57 3.36 4.44
C PRO A 5 3.88 2.63 5.59
N HIS A 6 4.47 1.49 6.01
CA HIS A 6 3.90 0.59 7.01
C HIS A 6 4.84 0.24 8.19
N ALA A 7 5.95 0.92 8.35
CA ALA A 7 6.75 0.77 9.56
C ALA A 7 5.97 1.22 10.81
N GLY A 8 6.48 0.93 12.00
CA GLY A 8 5.83 1.33 13.24
C GLY A 8 5.55 2.84 13.29
N TYR A 9 4.43 3.24 13.89
CA TYR A 9 3.91 4.61 13.87
C TYR A 9 4.91 5.68 14.30
N VAL A 10 5.79 5.37 15.26
CA VAL A 10 6.82 6.30 15.72
C VAL A 10 7.82 6.66 14.61
N TYR A 11 8.00 5.79 13.64
CA TYR A 11 8.92 5.97 12.51
C TYR A 11 8.22 6.52 11.27
N SER A 12 7.27 5.77 10.71
CA SER A 12 6.62 6.09 9.43
C SER A 12 5.29 6.82 9.58
N GLY A 13 4.69 6.84 10.78
CA GLY A 13 3.38 7.45 11.02
C GLY A 13 3.24 8.89 10.51
N PRO A 14 4.21 9.79 10.75
CA PRO A 14 4.14 11.16 10.21
C PRO A 14 4.10 11.21 8.68
N VAL A 15 4.82 10.29 7.99
CA VAL A 15 4.84 10.23 6.52
C VAL A 15 3.54 9.64 5.97
N ALA A 16 3.00 8.60 6.60
CA ALA A 16 1.68 8.06 6.26
C ALA A 16 0.58 9.11 6.46
N ALA A 17 0.59 9.82 7.61
CA ALA A 17 -0.38 10.86 7.92
C ALA A 17 -0.40 11.99 6.88
N SER A 18 0.76 12.35 6.30
CA SER A 18 0.86 13.37 5.25
C SER A 18 -0.02 13.04 4.04
N ALA A 19 -0.18 11.75 3.66
CA ALA A 19 -1.11 11.36 2.61
C ALA A 19 -2.55 11.22 3.11
N TYR A 20 -2.74 10.56 4.27
CA TYR A 20 -4.09 10.27 4.76
C TYR A 20 -4.92 11.52 5.08
N VAL A 21 -4.31 12.62 5.50
CA VAL A 21 -5.02 13.88 5.78
C VAL A 21 -5.77 14.41 4.54
N HIS A 22 -5.27 14.16 3.34
CA HIS A 22 -5.94 14.58 2.09
C HIS A 22 -7.21 13.77 1.80
N LEU A 23 -7.35 12.58 2.39
CA LEU A 23 -8.52 11.73 2.20
C LEU A 23 -9.72 12.18 3.02
N ALA A 24 -9.54 13.04 4.01
CA ALA A 24 -10.65 13.56 4.83
C ALA A 24 -11.73 14.28 4.00
N ALA A 25 -11.36 14.84 2.84
CA ALA A 25 -12.32 15.44 1.91
C ALA A 25 -13.18 14.39 1.17
N LEU A 26 -12.85 13.10 1.27
CA LEU A 26 -13.55 11.97 0.62
C LEU A 26 -14.39 11.15 1.60
N ASP A 27 -14.55 11.61 2.84
CA ASP A 27 -15.25 10.92 3.93
C ASP A 27 -16.63 10.39 3.51
N ASP A 28 -17.45 11.24 2.89
CA ASP A 28 -18.79 10.87 2.43
C ASP A 28 -18.83 10.09 1.10
N GLN A 29 -17.69 9.89 0.44
CA GLN A 29 -17.63 9.28 -0.88
C GLN A 29 -17.10 7.85 -0.84
N VAL A 30 -15.96 7.63 -0.17
CA VAL A 30 -15.30 6.32 -0.14
C VAL A 30 -16.12 5.33 0.70
N ARG A 31 -16.41 4.17 0.11
CA ARG A 31 -17.11 3.05 0.76
C ARG A 31 -16.31 1.75 0.70
N ARG A 32 -15.35 1.67 -0.19
CA ARG A 32 -14.44 0.52 -0.36
C ARG A 32 -13.00 0.98 -0.37
N VAL A 33 -12.15 0.29 0.35
CA VAL A 33 -10.69 0.46 0.29
C VAL A 33 -10.06 -0.86 -0.17
N VAL A 34 -9.45 -0.88 -1.34
CA VAL A 34 -8.63 -2.00 -1.80
C VAL A 34 -7.22 -1.77 -1.27
N LEU A 35 -6.80 -2.60 -0.33
CA LEU A 35 -5.56 -2.43 0.42
C LEU A 35 -4.57 -3.53 0.08
N LEU A 36 -3.46 -3.19 -0.56
CA LEU A 36 -2.41 -4.13 -0.99
C LEU A 36 -1.13 -3.89 -0.21
N GLY A 37 -0.50 -4.97 0.22
CA GLY A 37 0.82 -4.91 0.87
C GLY A 37 1.69 -6.12 0.52
N PRO A 38 3.02 -6.04 0.68
CA PRO A 38 3.93 -7.14 0.37
C PRO A 38 3.87 -8.25 1.41
N ALA A 39 4.15 -9.48 0.99
CA ALA A 39 4.35 -10.62 1.87
C ALA A 39 5.74 -10.56 2.52
N HIS A 40 5.81 -10.45 3.86
CA HIS A 40 7.07 -10.49 4.60
C HIS A 40 7.33 -11.83 5.29
N ARG A 41 6.31 -12.65 5.52
CA ARG A 41 6.39 -13.82 6.39
C ARG A 41 6.19 -15.13 5.66
N VAL A 42 5.27 -15.19 4.73
CA VAL A 42 4.91 -16.41 3.99
C VAL A 42 5.24 -16.23 2.52
N ALA A 43 6.04 -17.13 1.98
CA ALA A 43 6.36 -17.15 0.55
C ALA A 43 5.27 -17.91 -0.22
N PHE A 44 4.64 -17.26 -1.20
CA PHE A 44 3.64 -17.86 -2.10
C PHE A 44 3.64 -17.10 -3.44
N ARG A 45 3.03 -17.72 -4.47
CA ARG A 45 2.83 -17.05 -5.77
C ARG A 45 1.49 -16.38 -5.84
N GLY A 46 1.44 -15.23 -6.54
CA GLY A 46 0.22 -14.47 -6.77
C GLY A 46 -0.14 -13.57 -5.59
N LEU A 47 -1.43 -13.35 -5.39
CA LEU A 47 -2.01 -12.50 -4.34
C LEU A 47 -2.86 -13.35 -3.39
N ALA A 48 -2.83 -13.02 -2.11
CA ALA A 48 -3.62 -13.69 -1.08
C ALA A 48 -4.72 -12.78 -0.55
N VAL A 49 -5.96 -13.27 -0.54
CA VAL A 49 -7.09 -12.68 0.17
C VAL A 49 -7.42 -13.51 1.41
N SER A 50 -7.97 -12.87 2.46
CA SER A 50 -8.38 -13.54 3.69
C SER A 50 -9.82 -14.05 3.61
N THR A 51 -10.14 -15.07 4.41
CA THR A 51 -11.51 -15.51 4.69
C THR A 51 -12.16 -14.77 5.86
N ALA A 52 -11.39 -13.93 6.58
CA ALA A 52 -11.86 -13.11 7.69
C ALA A 52 -12.96 -12.14 7.22
N GLN A 53 -13.96 -11.91 8.07
CA GLN A 53 -15.05 -10.98 7.80
C GLN A 53 -14.77 -9.55 8.29
N GLY A 54 -13.70 -9.34 9.03
CA GLY A 54 -13.30 -8.04 9.55
C GLY A 54 -11.91 -8.06 10.15
N PHE A 55 -11.31 -6.89 10.25
CA PHE A 55 -10.02 -6.65 10.87
C PHE A 55 -10.23 -5.78 12.12
N GLU A 56 -9.78 -6.25 13.27
CA GLU A 56 -9.92 -5.55 14.53
C GLU A 56 -8.78 -4.55 14.75
N THR A 57 -9.12 -3.36 15.17
CA THR A 57 -8.18 -2.30 15.58
C THR A 57 -8.59 -1.72 16.92
N PRO A 58 -7.72 -0.93 17.59
CA PRO A 58 -8.12 -0.19 18.79
C PRO A 58 -9.30 0.79 18.58
N LEU A 59 -9.59 1.18 17.34
CA LEU A 59 -10.70 2.08 16.98
C LEU A 59 -11.97 1.33 16.56
N GLY A 60 -11.99 0.01 16.58
CA GLY A 60 -13.12 -0.83 16.21
C GLY A 60 -12.82 -1.75 15.04
N VAL A 61 -13.81 -2.53 14.65
CA VAL A 61 -13.69 -3.50 13.55
C VAL A 61 -13.95 -2.82 12.22
N VAL A 62 -13.04 -3.04 11.27
CA VAL A 62 -13.23 -2.67 9.86
C VAL A 62 -13.73 -3.91 9.10
N PRO A 63 -14.95 -3.88 8.53
CA PRO A 63 -15.51 -5.02 7.83
C PRO A 63 -14.79 -5.28 6.50
N VAL A 64 -14.75 -6.55 6.09
CA VAL A 64 -14.23 -6.98 4.78
C VAL A 64 -15.36 -6.97 3.76
N ASP A 65 -15.10 -6.37 2.58
CA ASP A 65 -15.97 -6.47 1.41
C ASP A 65 -15.85 -7.87 0.78
N MET A 66 -16.70 -8.78 1.24
CA MET A 66 -16.69 -10.18 0.79
C MET A 66 -17.07 -10.32 -0.69
N GLU A 67 -17.83 -9.37 -1.26
CA GLU A 67 -18.13 -9.35 -2.70
C GLU A 67 -16.88 -8.98 -3.50
N GLY A 68 -16.17 -7.93 -3.09
CA GLY A 68 -14.87 -7.55 -3.69
C GLY A 68 -13.84 -8.67 -3.59
N VAL A 69 -13.74 -9.32 -2.43
CA VAL A 69 -12.88 -10.51 -2.23
C VAL A 69 -13.27 -11.64 -3.18
N ALA A 70 -14.57 -11.93 -3.34
CA ALA A 70 -15.04 -12.98 -4.23
C ALA A 70 -14.72 -12.67 -5.70
N ARG A 71 -14.94 -11.44 -6.14
CA ARG A 71 -14.59 -10.99 -7.50
C ARG A 71 -13.09 -11.11 -7.78
N ALA A 72 -12.23 -10.69 -6.86
CA ALA A 72 -10.79 -10.85 -7.01
C ALA A 72 -10.38 -12.32 -7.08
N ALA A 73 -11.00 -13.18 -6.26
CA ALA A 73 -10.70 -14.62 -6.20
C ALA A 73 -11.16 -15.42 -7.44
N GLU A 74 -11.84 -14.80 -8.41
CA GLU A 74 -12.12 -15.40 -9.72
C GLU A 74 -10.86 -15.40 -10.62
N LEU A 75 -9.90 -14.55 -10.32
CA LEU A 75 -8.64 -14.47 -11.06
C LEU A 75 -7.68 -15.59 -10.64
N PRO A 76 -7.00 -16.27 -11.59
CA PRO A 76 -6.18 -17.45 -11.29
C PRO A 76 -4.98 -17.16 -10.39
N GLN A 77 -4.49 -15.92 -10.36
CA GLN A 77 -3.38 -15.49 -9.51
C GLN A 77 -3.80 -15.10 -8.10
N VAL A 78 -5.11 -15.10 -7.77
CA VAL A 78 -5.62 -14.74 -6.44
C VAL A 78 -6.06 -15.97 -5.66
N HIS A 79 -5.54 -16.14 -4.46
CA HIS A 79 -5.77 -17.31 -3.62
C HIS A 79 -6.37 -16.91 -2.27
N ARG A 80 -7.25 -17.76 -1.71
CA ARG A 80 -7.66 -17.65 -0.30
C ARG A 80 -6.60 -18.29 0.56
N LEU A 81 -5.82 -17.48 1.29
CA LEU A 81 -4.67 -17.93 2.06
C LEU A 81 -4.55 -17.10 3.34
N ASP A 82 -5.23 -17.54 4.40
CA ASP A 82 -5.24 -16.82 5.69
C ASP A 82 -3.86 -16.77 6.35
N GLU A 83 -3.03 -17.80 6.15
CA GLU A 83 -1.66 -17.85 6.66
C GLU A 83 -0.78 -16.70 6.16
N ALA A 84 -1.07 -16.15 4.96
CA ALA A 84 -0.37 -14.99 4.44
C ALA A 84 -0.71 -13.69 5.20
N HIS A 85 -1.88 -13.64 5.84
CA HIS A 85 -2.32 -12.51 6.67
C HIS A 85 -1.93 -12.67 8.14
N GLU A 86 -1.71 -13.90 8.59
CA GLU A 86 -1.40 -14.21 10.00
C GLU A 86 -0.07 -13.58 10.41
N GLY A 87 -0.12 -12.65 11.37
CA GLY A 87 1.06 -11.95 11.88
C GLY A 87 1.74 -11.01 10.85
N GLU A 88 1.12 -10.79 9.67
CA GLU A 88 1.54 -9.74 8.75
C GLU A 88 1.00 -8.39 9.23
N HIS A 89 1.83 -7.34 9.16
CA HIS A 89 1.48 -6.02 9.69
C HIS A 89 1.28 -4.96 8.61
N CYS A 90 1.70 -5.22 7.38
CA CYS A 90 1.73 -4.20 6.33
C CYS A 90 0.35 -3.67 5.92
N LEU A 91 -0.74 -4.37 6.26
CA LEU A 91 -2.09 -3.90 6.00
C LEU A 91 -2.71 -3.24 7.23
N GLU A 92 -2.60 -3.87 8.39
CA GLU A 92 -3.31 -3.43 9.60
C GLU A 92 -2.90 -2.04 10.09
N VAL A 93 -1.64 -1.62 9.86
CA VAL A 93 -1.13 -0.30 10.28
C VAL A 93 -1.85 0.85 9.57
N HIS A 94 -2.45 0.61 8.41
CA HIS A 94 -3.19 1.62 7.66
C HIS A 94 -4.61 1.84 8.20
N LEU A 95 -5.20 0.83 8.83
CA LEU A 95 -6.62 0.86 9.22
C LEU A 95 -6.96 2.00 10.19
N PRO A 96 -6.17 2.27 11.26
CA PRO A 96 -6.46 3.40 12.14
C PRO A 96 -6.37 4.77 11.47
N PHE A 97 -5.49 4.95 10.46
CA PHE A 97 -5.48 6.18 9.66
C PHE A 97 -6.77 6.33 8.86
N LEU A 98 -7.17 5.26 8.15
CA LEU A 98 -8.40 5.25 7.36
C LEU A 98 -9.62 5.48 8.23
N GLN A 99 -9.73 4.83 9.39
CA GLN A 99 -10.82 5.03 10.36
C GLN A 99 -10.86 6.46 10.95
N SER A 100 -9.73 7.16 10.95
CA SER A 100 -9.64 8.53 11.47
C SER A 100 -10.08 9.58 10.45
N VAL A 101 -10.05 9.27 9.15
CA VAL A 101 -10.28 10.24 8.07
C VAL A 101 -11.46 9.89 7.17
N LEU A 102 -11.93 8.63 7.17
CA LEU A 102 -13.07 8.17 6.41
C LEU A 102 -14.23 7.80 7.34
N GLY A 103 -15.47 7.89 6.84
CA GLY A 103 -16.65 7.38 7.51
C GLY A 103 -16.74 5.85 7.48
N GLU A 104 -17.92 5.33 7.21
CA GLU A 104 -18.11 3.87 7.09
C GLU A 104 -17.57 3.35 5.77
N PHE A 105 -16.63 2.43 5.84
CA PHE A 105 -16.04 1.75 4.68
C PHE A 105 -15.78 0.26 4.96
N GLN A 106 -15.59 -0.48 3.90
CA GLN A 106 -15.17 -1.88 3.92
C GLN A 106 -13.81 -2.01 3.22
N ILE A 107 -13.05 -3.06 3.54
CA ILE A 107 -11.75 -3.32 2.92
C ILE A 107 -11.77 -4.57 2.04
N VAL A 108 -10.97 -4.55 0.97
CA VAL A 108 -10.51 -5.74 0.25
C VAL A 108 -9.02 -5.89 0.55
N PRO A 109 -8.65 -6.66 1.61
CA PRO A 109 -7.26 -6.80 2.04
C PRO A 109 -6.55 -7.83 1.18
N MET A 110 -5.36 -7.49 0.66
CA MET A 110 -4.55 -8.36 -0.19
C MET A 110 -3.08 -8.33 0.19
N ILE A 111 -2.51 -9.50 0.43
CA ILE A 111 -1.06 -9.68 0.54
C ILE A 111 -0.53 -10.11 -0.83
N VAL A 112 0.49 -9.41 -1.32
CA VAL A 112 1.13 -9.68 -2.61
C VAL A 112 2.41 -10.47 -2.38
N GLY A 113 2.41 -11.72 -2.86
CA GLY A 113 3.55 -12.62 -2.85
C GLY A 113 4.43 -12.45 -4.09
N GLU A 114 4.96 -13.55 -4.60
CA GLU A 114 5.70 -13.57 -5.86
C GLU A 114 4.71 -13.41 -7.04
N ALA A 115 4.64 -12.21 -7.59
CA ALA A 115 3.76 -11.84 -8.69
C ALA A 115 4.45 -10.85 -9.64
N GLY A 116 3.89 -10.68 -10.83
CA GLY A 116 4.24 -9.59 -11.74
C GLY A 116 3.40 -8.33 -11.47
N ALA A 117 3.90 -7.17 -11.89
CA ALA A 117 3.13 -5.92 -11.84
C ALA A 117 1.83 -6.01 -12.67
N GLU A 118 1.87 -6.75 -13.78
CA GLU A 118 0.74 -6.99 -14.67
C GLU A 118 -0.35 -7.81 -13.94
N GLU A 119 0.03 -8.86 -13.19
CA GLU A 119 -0.90 -9.68 -12.41
C GLU A 119 -1.63 -8.84 -11.34
N VAL A 120 -0.91 -7.91 -10.70
CA VAL A 120 -1.51 -6.95 -9.74
C VAL A 120 -2.41 -5.95 -10.47
N ALA A 121 -1.99 -5.44 -11.63
CA ALA A 121 -2.79 -4.49 -12.42
C ALA A 121 -4.12 -5.09 -12.88
N GLU A 122 -4.15 -6.38 -13.27
CA GLU A 122 -5.38 -7.11 -13.61
C GLU A 122 -6.33 -7.21 -12.40
N VAL A 123 -5.80 -7.49 -11.21
CA VAL A 123 -6.60 -7.51 -9.97
C VAL A 123 -7.17 -6.13 -9.68
N LEU A 124 -6.34 -5.10 -9.80
CA LEU A 124 -6.80 -3.71 -9.62
C LEU A 124 -7.86 -3.32 -10.65
N GLU A 125 -7.77 -3.79 -11.91
CA GLU A 125 -8.79 -3.54 -12.92
C GLU A 125 -10.16 -4.06 -12.51
N VAL A 126 -10.22 -5.28 -11.97
CA VAL A 126 -11.47 -5.90 -11.48
C VAL A 126 -12.06 -5.14 -10.29
N LEU A 127 -11.21 -4.53 -9.46
CA LEU A 127 -11.60 -3.87 -8.20
C LEU A 127 -11.63 -2.33 -8.28
N TRP A 128 -11.26 -1.72 -9.42
CA TRP A 128 -10.99 -0.29 -9.52
C TRP A 128 -12.16 0.58 -9.05
N GLY A 129 -13.36 0.28 -9.51
CA GLY A 129 -14.56 1.03 -9.14
C GLY A 129 -14.59 2.48 -9.63
N GLY A 130 -15.43 3.30 -8.98
CA GLY A 130 -15.54 4.73 -9.19
C GLY A 130 -15.03 5.52 -7.99
N THR A 131 -15.65 6.67 -7.71
CA THR A 131 -15.30 7.57 -6.58
C THR A 131 -15.52 6.94 -5.20
N GLU A 132 -16.31 5.86 -5.13
CA GLU A 132 -16.57 5.09 -3.91
C GLU A 132 -15.41 4.15 -3.55
N THR A 133 -14.44 3.93 -4.44
CA THR A 133 -13.34 2.99 -4.25
C THR A 133 -12.00 3.72 -4.14
N LEU A 134 -11.29 3.50 -3.04
CA LEU A 134 -9.93 3.97 -2.79
C LEU A 134 -8.95 2.79 -2.91
N ILE A 135 -7.89 2.96 -3.68
CA ILE A 135 -6.78 2.00 -3.73
C ILE A 135 -5.67 2.49 -2.79
N VAL A 136 -5.20 1.64 -1.90
CA VAL A 136 -4.08 1.91 -0.99
C VAL A 136 -3.00 0.85 -1.21
N VAL A 137 -1.81 1.28 -1.54
CA VAL A 137 -0.62 0.42 -1.66
C VAL A 137 0.32 0.72 -0.50
N SER A 138 0.63 -0.32 0.23
CA SER A 138 1.47 -0.31 1.41
C SER A 138 2.93 -0.62 1.03
N SER A 139 3.85 0.30 1.29
CA SER A 139 5.29 0.06 1.04
C SER A 139 6.19 0.99 1.82
N ASP A 140 7.18 0.44 2.50
CA ASP A 140 8.37 1.17 2.85
C ASP A 140 9.35 1.19 1.65
N LEU A 141 10.33 2.11 1.66
CA LEU A 141 11.35 2.23 0.62
C LEU A 141 12.62 1.44 0.99
N SER A 142 13.81 2.05 0.88
CA SER A 142 15.07 1.37 1.17
C SER A 142 15.18 0.93 2.64
N HIS A 143 15.91 -0.15 2.89
CA HIS A 143 16.04 -0.73 4.23
C HIS A 143 17.51 -0.78 4.69
N TYR A 144 17.71 -0.31 5.93
CA TYR A 144 18.95 -0.48 6.70
C TYR A 144 20.21 0.07 6.05
N LEU A 145 20.09 1.07 5.18
CA LEU A 145 21.20 1.79 4.59
C LEU A 145 21.69 2.93 5.51
N PRO A 146 22.96 3.35 5.37
CA PRO A 146 23.41 4.63 5.93
C PRO A 146 22.59 5.78 5.36
N TYR A 147 22.30 6.79 6.19
CA TYR A 147 21.39 7.90 5.87
C TYR A 147 21.59 8.51 4.46
N ALA A 148 22.82 8.88 4.10
CA ALA A 148 23.07 9.53 2.80
C ALA A 148 22.77 8.60 1.60
N LYS A 149 23.04 7.30 1.73
CA LYS A 149 22.74 6.31 0.70
C LYS A 149 21.23 6.05 0.59
N ALA A 150 20.54 6.02 1.73
CA ALA A 150 19.09 5.89 1.74
C ALA A 150 18.44 7.08 1.02
N VAL A 151 18.83 8.30 1.34
CA VAL A 151 18.31 9.52 0.69
C VAL A 151 18.48 9.46 -0.84
N GLU A 152 19.66 9.07 -1.33
CA GLU A 152 19.94 8.96 -2.76
C GLU A 152 19.05 7.88 -3.44
N LEU A 153 18.95 6.71 -2.82
CA LEU A 153 18.17 5.58 -3.35
C LEU A 153 16.67 5.87 -3.31
N ASP A 154 16.18 6.42 -2.21
CA ASP A 154 14.78 6.74 -2.00
C ASP A 154 14.29 7.86 -2.95
N GLU A 155 15.15 8.87 -3.20
CA GLU A 155 14.86 9.92 -4.20
C GLU A 155 14.78 9.34 -5.62
N SER A 156 15.66 8.39 -5.97
CA SER A 156 15.60 7.68 -7.25
C SER A 156 14.30 6.88 -7.38
N THR A 157 13.90 6.18 -6.32
CA THR A 157 12.65 5.41 -6.28
C THR A 157 11.44 6.32 -6.42
N ALA A 158 11.41 7.43 -5.68
CA ALA A 158 10.33 8.40 -5.75
C ALA A 158 10.20 8.99 -7.17
N THR A 159 11.33 9.34 -7.81
CA THR A 159 11.35 9.82 -9.19
C THR A 159 10.79 8.78 -10.17
N SER A 160 11.10 7.48 -9.97
CA SER A 160 10.56 6.41 -10.82
C SER A 160 9.05 6.24 -10.62
N ILE A 161 8.54 6.43 -9.40
CA ILE A 161 7.09 6.43 -9.11
C ILE A 161 6.42 7.64 -9.79
N GLU A 162 6.97 8.85 -9.64
CA GLU A 162 6.45 10.08 -10.28
C GLU A 162 6.46 9.98 -11.79
N ALA A 163 7.47 9.32 -12.37
CA ALA A 163 7.54 9.05 -13.80
C ALA A 163 6.66 7.87 -14.25
N MET A 164 5.96 7.20 -13.30
CA MET A 164 5.16 5.98 -13.54
C MET A 164 5.92 4.87 -14.26
N LYS A 165 7.17 4.60 -13.85
CA LYS A 165 8.07 3.63 -14.46
C LYS A 165 8.34 2.43 -13.52
N PRO A 166 7.41 1.48 -13.39
CA PRO A 166 7.58 0.34 -12.48
C PRO A 166 8.83 -0.50 -12.76
N GLN A 167 9.27 -0.57 -14.00
CA GLN A 167 10.47 -1.33 -14.40
C GLN A 167 11.79 -0.73 -13.87
N GLU A 168 11.78 0.51 -13.38
CA GLU A 168 12.94 1.19 -12.77
C GLU A 168 12.99 1.01 -11.26
N ILE A 169 12.00 0.33 -10.64
CA ILE A 169 11.94 0.06 -9.21
C ILE A 169 12.47 -1.35 -8.93
N HIS A 170 13.66 -1.44 -8.31
CA HIS A 170 14.36 -2.69 -8.03
C HIS A 170 14.02 -3.24 -6.63
N PRO A 171 14.31 -4.54 -6.35
CA PRO A 171 13.92 -5.18 -5.08
C PRO A 171 14.43 -4.50 -3.81
N GLU A 172 15.62 -3.88 -3.87
CA GLU A 172 16.25 -3.20 -2.74
C GLU A 172 15.68 -1.80 -2.46
N GLN A 173 14.86 -1.28 -3.39
CA GLN A 173 14.33 0.07 -3.33
C GLN A 173 12.99 0.18 -2.61
N ALA A 174 12.15 -0.86 -2.66
CA ALA A 174 10.86 -0.85 -2.00
C ALA A 174 10.38 -2.28 -1.73
N CYS A 175 9.94 -2.57 -0.49
CA CYS A 175 9.37 -3.87 -0.15
C CYS A 175 8.06 -4.13 -0.93
N GLY A 176 7.26 -3.10 -1.16
CA GLY A 176 6.03 -3.15 -1.95
C GLY A 176 6.22 -2.86 -3.44
N ARG A 177 7.41 -3.05 -4.02
CA ARG A 177 7.67 -2.73 -5.44
C ARG A 177 6.69 -3.40 -6.41
N ILE A 178 6.21 -4.60 -6.10
CA ILE A 178 5.26 -5.34 -6.95
C ILE A 178 3.87 -4.68 -6.92
N PRO A 179 3.21 -4.49 -5.76
CA PRO A 179 1.95 -3.76 -5.71
C PRO A 179 2.07 -2.30 -6.18
N ILE A 180 3.20 -1.60 -5.92
CA ILE A 180 3.47 -0.29 -6.52
C ILE A 180 3.45 -0.41 -8.06
N GLY A 181 4.16 -1.38 -8.62
CA GLY A 181 4.21 -1.59 -10.07
C GLY A 181 2.82 -1.79 -10.67
N GLY A 182 1.98 -2.61 -10.06
CA GLY A 182 0.60 -2.83 -10.50
C GLY A 182 -0.24 -1.55 -10.44
N LEU A 183 -0.12 -0.77 -9.36
CA LEU A 183 -0.79 0.54 -9.25
C LEU A 183 -0.33 1.50 -10.35
N LEU A 184 0.98 1.60 -10.62
CA LEU A 184 1.51 2.50 -11.66
C LEU A 184 1.02 2.13 -13.06
N LEU A 185 0.95 0.83 -13.38
CA LEU A 185 0.39 0.36 -14.65
C LEU A 185 -1.09 0.74 -14.77
N ARG A 186 -1.87 0.54 -13.70
CA ARG A 186 -3.29 0.88 -13.70
C ARG A 186 -3.52 2.38 -13.73
N ALA A 187 -2.79 3.17 -12.94
CA ALA A 187 -2.88 4.62 -12.91
C ALA A 187 -2.61 5.25 -14.29
N ARG A 188 -1.64 4.70 -15.03
CA ARG A 188 -1.40 5.11 -16.43
C ARG A 188 -2.56 4.78 -17.36
N ALA A 189 -3.21 3.63 -17.18
CA ALA A 189 -4.38 3.24 -17.97
C ALA A 189 -5.60 4.12 -17.69
N GLU A 190 -5.71 4.65 -16.46
CA GLU A 190 -6.75 5.59 -16.03
C GLU A 190 -6.37 7.07 -16.24
N ASP A 191 -5.21 7.36 -16.82
CA ASP A 191 -4.70 8.71 -17.06
C ASP A 191 -4.60 9.57 -15.79
N LEU A 192 -4.25 8.93 -14.66
CA LEU A 192 -4.08 9.62 -13.38
C LEU A 192 -2.74 10.35 -13.33
N SER A 193 -2.73 11.48 -12.64
CA SER A 193 -1.50 12.14 -12.19
C SER A 193 -1.00 11.55 -10.88
N VAL A 194 0.27 11.76 -10.55
CA VAL A 194 0.87 11.38 -9.27
C VAL A 194 1.54 12.59 -8.63
N GLU A 195 1.33 12.74 -7.31
CA GLU A 195 1.95 13.77 -6.49
C GLU A 195 2.67 13.11 -5.32
N ARG A 196 3.97 13.41 -5.16
CA ARG A 196 4.72 13.06 -3.96
C ARG A 196 4.39 14.02 -2.85
N VAL A 197 3.80 13.51 -1.77
CA VAL A 197 3.37 14.31 -0.62
C VAL A 197 4.49 14.42 0.43
N ASP A 198 5.21 13.32 0.67
CA ASP A 198 6.27 13.27 1.68
C ASP A 198 7.35 12.26 1.28
N LEU A 199 8.61 12.56 1.62
CA LEU A 199 9.76 11.66 1.46
C LEU A 199 10.74 11.92 2.59
N ARG A 200 10.85 10.97 3.50
CA ARG A 200 11.73 11.00 4.67
C ARG A 200 12.24 9.59 4.98
N ASN A 201 13.08 9.47 5.99
CA ASN A 201 13.49 8.18 6.51
C ASN A 201 13.44 8.15 8.05
N SER A 202 13.67 6.98 8.64
CA SER A 202 13.63 6.83 10.10
C SER A 202 14.58 7.74 10.86
N GLY A 203 15.70 8.16 10.26
CA GLY A 203 16.63 9.12 10.83
C GLY A 203 16.11 10.57 10.86
N ASP A 204 15.03 10.87 10.16
CA ASP A 204 14.33 12.16 10.18
C ASP A 204 13.15 12.18 11.14
N THR A 205 12.68 11.01 11.57
CA THR A 205 11.53 10.89 12.46
C THR A 205 11.94 10.52 13.89
N ALA A 206 12.44 9.32 14.13
CA ALA A 206 12.73 8.86 15.49
C ALA A 206 13.95 7.93 15.60
N GLY A 207 14.58 7.60 14.47
CA GLY A 207 15.66 6.63 14.42
C GLY A 207 17.07 7.23 14.45
N ASP A 208 18.02 6.33 14.57
CA ASP A 208 19.44 6.61 14.38
C ASP A 208 19.75 6.71 12.87
N ARG A 209 20.70 7.56 12.50
CA ARG A 209 21.10 7.78 11.11
C ARG A 209 22.14 6.79 10.58
N SER A 210 22.63 5.87 11.40
CA SER A 210 23.60 4.87 10.95
C SER A 210 22.96 3.81 10.03
N ARG A 211 21.70 3.47 10.29
CA ARG A 211 20.91 2.52 9.51
C ARG A 211 19.45 2.95 9.51
N VAL A 212 18.99 3.44 8.37
CA VAL A 212 17.62 3.98 8.24
C VAL A 212 16.76 3.13 7.33
N VAL A 213 15.45 3.33 7.44
CA VAL A 213 14.43 2.82 6.50
C VAL A 213 13.77 4.03 5.85
N GLY A 214 13.64 4.00 4.53
CA GLY A 214 13.03 5.05 3.73
C GLY A 214 11.50 4.98 3.75
N TYR A 215 10.86 6.12 3.75
CA TYR A 215 9.40 6.28 3.74
C TYR A 215 8.99 7.32 2.74
N ALA A 216 7.98 7.02 1.94
CA ALA A 216 7.35 8.02 1.08
C ALA A 216 5.84 7.86 1.05
N SER A 217 5.15 8.94 0.74
CA SER A 217 3.72 8.91 0.46
C SER A 217 3.41 9.65 -0.84
N PHE A 218 2.47 9.07 -1.59
CA PHE A 218 2.03 9.59 -2.89
C PHE A 218 0.52 9.56 -2.98
N LEU A 219 -0.03 10.56 -3.68
CA LEU A 219 -1.43 10.63 -4.07
C LEU A 219 -1.55 10.49 -5.59
N PHE A 220 -2.61 9.81 -6.02
CA PHE A 220 -2.97 9.64 -7.42
C PHE A 220 -4.41 10.11 -7.63
N GLY A 221 -4.59 10.98 -8.62
CA GLY A 221 -5.88 11.57 -8.96
C GLY A 221 -5.91 12.29 -10.30
#